data_03322652f088c04da09e9e33bb697962
#
_entry.id   03322652f088c04da09e9e33bb697962
#
_cell.length_a   1.000
_cell.length_b   1.000
_cell.length_c   1.000
_cell.angle_alpha   90.00
_cell.angle_beta   90.00
_cell.angle_gamma   90.00
#
_symmetry.space_group_name_H-M   'P 1'
#
loop_
_entity.id
_entity.type
_entity.pdbx_description
1 polymer ?
#
loop_
_entity_poly.entity_id
_entity_poly.type
_entity_poly.pdbx_seq_one_letter_code
_entity_poly.pdbx_strand_id
1 'polypeptide(L)'
;MATAAPTRERLVTEAMRLFSEKGFDATSVSQIEAAAGLAPGSGALYHHFKSKDALLDAGIDRQLDRRRAMQDIRSLFAGLGDLRVELTVLGRYLLSIVDEEIELLQIAVRTPADRSARLNAAYAALVDGLNAELADWIAAWAPSLARTDCVVLAALGVNGILGARFATGLFHQSDARIPDDRYLGEWTALLATRIEGLG
;
A
#
# COMPACT_ATOMS: atom_id res chain seq x y z
N MET A 1 -25.50 -14.63 11.80
CA MET A 1 -25.22 -13.42 12.59
C MET A 1 -23.71 -13.22 12.59
N ALA A 2 -23.21 -12.16 11.98
CA ALA A 2 -21.78 -11.84 12.02
C ALA A 2 -21.39 -11.47 13.46
N THR A 3 -20.45 -12.17 14.03
CA THR A 3 -19.91 -11.88 15.37
C THR A 3 -19.23 -10.52 15.31
N ALA A 4 -19.60 -9.57 16.17
CA ALA A 4 -18.96 -8.25 16.21
C ALA A 4 -17.46 -8.41 16.43
N ALA A 5 -16.65 -7.70 15.67
CA ALA A 5 -15.19 -7.74 15.80
C ALA A 5 -14.78 -7.39 17.24
N PRO A 6 -13.72 -8.02 17.78
CA PRO A 6 -13.19 -7.71 19.11
C PRO A 6 -12.93 -6.22 19.28
N THR A 7 -13.13 -5.68 20.47
CA THR A 7 -12.96 -4.24 20.74
C THR A 7 -11.57 -3.73 20.32
N ARG A 8 -10.51 -4.52 20.54
CA ARG A 8 -9.15 -4.18 20.15
C ARG A 8 -9.03 -3.99 18.63
N GLU A 9 -9.65 -4.85 17.84
CA GLU A 9 -9.62 -4.75 16.37
C GLU A 9 -10.41 -3.54 15.85
N ARG A 10 -11.58 -3.27 16.45
CA ARG A 10 -12.36 -2.07 16.11
C ARG A 10 -11.59 -0.80 16.38
N LEU A 11 -10.89 -0.71 17.53
CA LEU A 11 -10.03 0.43 17.86
C LEU A 11 -8.92 0.62 16.83
N VAL A 12 -8.23 -0.45 16.42
CA VAL A 12 -7.19 -0.37 15.38
C VAL A 12 -7.77 0.09 14.05
N THR A 13 -8.88 -0.50 13.61
CA THR A 13 -9.51 -0.15 12.32
C THR A 13 -9.93 1.31 12.27
N GLU A 14 -10.64 1.79 13.29
CA GLU A 14 -11.13 3.15 13.30
C GLU A 14 -10.02 4.18 13.51
N ALA A 15 -8.97 3.82 14.27
CA ALA A 15 -7.79 4.67 14.41
C ALA A 15 -7.05 4.86 13.10
N MET A 16 -6.77 3.78 12.36
CA MET A 16 -6.08 3.86 11.07
C MET A 16 -6.86 4.70 10.07
N ARG A 17 -8.19 4.50 9.99
CA ARG A 17 -9.07 5.34 9.17
C ARG A 17 -9.00 6.83 9.56
N LEU A 18 -9.12 7.15 10.84
CA LEU A 18 -9.05 8.54 11.31
C LEU A 18 -7.67 9.16 11.11
N PHE A 19 -6.60 8.40 11.30
CA PHE A 19 -5.23 8.88 11.04
C PHE A 19 -5.01 9.17 9.56
N SER A 20 -5.55 8.37 8.66
CA SER A 20 -5.45 8.60 7.21
C SER A 20 -6.28 9.82 6.77
N GLU A 21 -7.47 10.02 7.34
CA GLU A 21 -8.36 11.13 6.98
C GLU A 21 -7.92 12.48 7.56
N LYS A 22 -7.57 12.50 8.84
CA LYS A 22 -7.34 13.74 9.62
C LYS A 22 -5.88 13.99 9.97
N GLY A 23 -5.04 12.96 9.89
CA GLY A 23 -3.68 12.93 10.40
C GLY A 23 -3.61 12.45 11.85
N PHE A 24 -2.44 11.92 12.22
CA PHE A 24 -2.19 11.35 13.55
C PHE A 24 -2.38 12.38 14.66
N ASP A 25 -1.76 13.55 14.55
CA ASP A 25 -1.80 14.59 15.60
C ASP A 25 -3.20 15.17 15.80
N ALA A 26 -3.97 15.36 14.72
CA ALA A 26 -5.33 15.92 14.77
C ALA A 26 -6.40 14.92 15.25
N THR A 27 -6.04 13.64 15.41
CA THR A 27 -6.96 12.61 15.88
C THR A 27 -6.83 12.41 17.38
N SER A 28 -7.92 12.64 18.13
CA SER A 28 -7.96 12.42 19.59
C SER A 28 -8.37 10.98 19.94
N VAL A 29 -7.95 10.51 21.13
CA VAL A 29 -8.38 9.21 21.68
C VAL A 29 -9.90 9.12 21.79
N SER A 30 -10.54 10.20 22.24
CA SER A 30 -12.01 10.25 22.37
C SER A 30 -12.73 10.08 21.02
N GLN A 31 -12.17 10.61 19.92
CA GLN A 31 -12.72 10.39 18.57
C GLN A 31 -12.58 8.94 18.13
N ILE A 32 -11.45 8.30 18.46
CA ILE A 32 -11.22 6.88 18.14
C ILE A 32 -12.20 5.99 18.92
N GLU A 33 -12.38 6.26 20.21
CA GLU A 33 -13.33 5.54 21.05
C GLU A 33 -14.75 5.67 20.51
N ALA A 34 -15.19 6.89 20.17
CA ALA A 34 -16.50 7.14 19.59
C ALA A 34 -16.70 6.37 18.27
N ALA A 35 -15.72 6.44 17.36
CA ALA A 35 -15.78 5.73 16.09
C ALA A 35 -15.83 4.21 16.27
N ALA A 36 -15.11 3.68 17.25
CA ALA A 36 -15.13 2.26 17.60
C ALA A 36 -16.43 1.82 18.36
N GLY A 37 -17.39 2.71 18.53
CA GLY A 37 -18.66 2.43 19.24
C GLY A 37 -18.49 2.28 20.76
N LEU A 38 -17.51 2.99 21.32
CA LEU A 38 -17.25 3.06 22.77
C LEU A 38 -17.66 4.43 23.30
N ALA A 39 -17.82 4.57 24.61
CA ALA A 39 -18.10 5.86 25.23
C ALA A 39 -16.88 6.78 25.07
N PRO A 40 -17.03 7.98 24.43
CA PRO A 40 -15.92 8.90 24.21
C PRO A 40 -15.30 9.36 25.52
N GLY A 41 -13.98 9.34 25.64
CA GLY A 41 -13.26 9.78 26.83
C GLY A 41 -13.36 8.80 28.03
N SER A 42 -13.87 7.58 27.80
CA SER A 42 -13.95 6.55 28.85
C SER A 42 -12.59 5.97 29.24
N GLY A 43 -11.56 6.20 28.44
CA GLY A 43 -10.26 5.56 28.61
C GLY A 43 -10.23 4.11 28.19
N ALA A 44 -11.27 3.61 27.50
CA ALA A 44 -11.38 2.23 27.04
C ALA A 44 -10.20 1.83 26.13
N LEU A 45 -9.68 2.80 25.33
CA LEU A 45 -8.46 2.57 24.55
C LEU A 45 -7.29 2.11 25.41
N TYR A 46 -7.10 2.71 26.56
CA TYR A 46 -5.96 2.44 27.44
C TYR A 46 -5.99 1.06 28.10
N HIS A 47 -7.14 0.36 28.07
CA HIS A 47 -7.21 -1.05 28.48
C HIS A 47 -6.56 -1.99 27.44
N HIS A 48 -6.42 -1.53 26.19
CA HIS A 48 -5.87 -2.33 25.10
C HIS A 48 -4.51 -1.84 24.61
N PHE A 49 -4.23 -0.54 24.70
CA PHE A 49 -3.03 0.11 24.19
C PHE A 49 -2.49 1.13 25.17
N LYS A 50 -1.18 1.13 25.39
CA LYS A 50 -0.52 2.04 26.35
C LYS A 50 -0.57 3.52 25.91
N SER A 51 -0.69 3.77 24.63
CA SER A 51 -0.71 5.11 24.02
C SER A 51 -1.36 5.09 22.65
N LYS A 52 -1.59 6.27 22.08
CA LYS A 52 -2.03 6.43 20.68
C LYS A 52 -0.95 5.96 19.70
N ASP A 53 0.33 6.12 20.04
CA ASP A 53 1.46 5.60 19.26
C ASP A 53 1.46 4.06 19.24
N ALA A 54 1.23 3.40 20.38
CA ALA A 54 1.11 1.94 20.45
C ALA A 54 -0.07 1.40 19.63
N LEU A 55 -1.13 2.19 19.48
CA LEU A 55 -2.26 1.86 18.62
C LEU A 55 -1.88 2.00 17.14
N LEU A 56 -1.16 3.05 16.75
CA LEU A 56 -0.61 3.21 15.39
C LEU A 56 0.34 2.05 15.05
N ASP A 57 1.24 1.70 15.96
CA ASP A 57 2.16 0.57 15.79
C ASP A 57 1.41 -0.75 15.54
N ALA A 58 0.34 -1.00 16.29
CA ALA A 58 -0.49 -2.19 16.07
C ALA A 58 -1.22 -2.17 14.72
N GLY A 59 -1.58 -1.00 14.22
CA GLY A 59 -2.12 -0.83 12.88
C GLY A 59 -1.10 -1.16 11.79
N ILE A 60 0.11 -0.64 11.94
CA ILE A 60 1.24 -0.93 11.03
C ILE A 60 1.55 -2.43 11.02
N ASP A 61 1.65 -3.07 12.19
CA ASP A 61 1.90 -4.51 12.29
C ASP A 61 0.84 -5.32 11.57
N ARG A 62 -0.44 -4.98 11.75
CA ARG A 62 -1.55 -5.65 11.08
C ARG A 62 -1.44 -5.58 9.55
N GLN A 63 -1.03 -4.43 9.00
CA GLN A 63 -0.84 -4.28 7.56
C GLN A 63 0.35 -5.11 7.05
N LEU A 64 1.47 -5.07 7.77
CA LEU A 64 2.65 -5.86 7.42
C LEU A 64 2.38 -7.38 7.47
N ASP A 65 1.61 -7.86 8.45
CA ASP A 65 1.25 -9.28 8.56
C ASP A 65 0.30 -9.72 7.44
N ARG A 66 -0.69 -8.87 7.08
CA ARG A 66 -1.57 -9.13 5.93
C ARG A 66 -0.77 -9.26 4.64
N ARG A 67 0.18 -8.38 4.42
CA ARG A 67 1.03 -8.38 3.23
C ARG A 67 1.87 -9.66 3.12
N ARG A 68 2.46 -10.13 4.22
CA ARG A 68 3.22 -11.40 4.24
C ARG A 68 2.37 -12.58 3.79
N ALA A 69 1.11 -12.64 4.24
CA ALA A 69 0.17 -13.68 3.83
C ALA A 69 -0.19 -13.63 2.33
N MET A 70 -0.07 -12.47 1.67
CA MET A 70 -0.41 -12.30 0.24
C MET A 70 0.78 -12.53 -0.71
N GLN A 71 2.01 -12.54 -0.22
CA GLN A 71 3.21 -12.73 -1.06
C GLN A 71 3.23 -14.06 -1.83
N ASP A 72 2.58 -15.09 -1.32
CA ASP A 72 2.50 -16.42 -1.96
C ASP A 72 1.66 -16.46 -3.24
N ILE A 73 0.79 -15.46 -3.45
CA ILE A 73 -0.12 -15.40 -4.61
C ILE A 73 0.65 -15.09 -5.91
N ARG A 74 1.76 -14.37 -5.81
CA ARG A 74 2.57 -13.98 -6.97
C ARG A 74 3.10 -15.16 -7.77
N SER A 75 3.46 -16.26 -7.12
CA SER A 75 3.96 -17.47 -7.77
C SER A 75 2.94 -18.11 -8.73
N LEU A 76 1.65 -17.79 -8.57
CA LEU A 76 0.58 -18.29 -9.41
C LEU A 76 0.51 -17.63 -10.80
N PHE A 77 1.16 -16.48 -10.97
CA PHE A 77 1.09 -15.68 -12.20
C PHE A 77 2.38 -15.73 -13.03
N ALA A 78 3.45 -16.30 -12.49
CA ALA A 78 4.70 -16.46 -13.22
C ALA A 78 4.59 -17.60 -14.24
N GLY A 79 5.08 -17.37 -15.46
CA GLY A 79 5.17 -18.41 -16.48
C GLY A 79 3.91 -18.58 -17.33
N LEU A 80 3.07 -17.56 -17.48
CA LEU A 80 1.94 -17.57 -18.42
C LEU A 80 2.40 -17.52 -19.90
N GLY A 81 3.68 -17.21 -20.15
CA GLY A 81 4.28 -17.28 -21.47
C GLY A 81 3.99 -16.07 -22.39
N ASP A 82 3.30 -15.05 -21.91
CA ASP A 82 3.05 -13.80 -22.62
C ASP A 82 3.38 -12.61 -21.70
N LEU A 83 4.41 -11.85 -22.09
CA LEU A 83 4.90 -10.70 -21.33
C LEU A 83 3.80 -9.67 -21.00
N ARG A 84 2.94 -9.36 -21.97
CA ARG A 84 1.89 -8.35 -21.80
C ARG A 84 0.78 -8.82 -20.89
N VAL A 85 0.43 -10.11 -20.98
CA VAL A 85 -0.54 -10.74 -20.08
C VAL A 85 -0.01 -10.75 -18.66
N GLU A 86 1.23 -11.18 -18.46
CA GLU A 86 1.87 -11.21 -17.13
C GLU A 86 2.01 -9.82 -16.54
N LEU A 87 2.45 -8.81 -17.32
CA LEU A 87 2.52 -7.41 -16.87
C LEU A 87 1.14 -6.86 -16.49
N THR A 88 0.09 -7.18 -17.26
CA THR A 88 -1.26 -6.73 -16.95
C THR A 88 -1.75 -7.30 -15.63
N VAL A 89 -1.53 -8.60 -15.40
CA VAL A 89 -1.91 -9.27 -14.14
C VAL A 89 -1.10 -8.72 -12.98
N LEU A 90 0.21 -8.53 -13.16
CA LEU A 90 1.09 -7.95 -12.16
C LEU A 90 0.71 -6.49 -11.84
N GLY A 91 0.39 -5.69 -12.85
CA GLY A 91 -0.09 -4.32 -12.65
C GLY A 91 -1.40 -4.26 -11.87
N ARG A 92 -2.36 -5.16 -12.13
CA ARG A 92 -3.59 -5.30 -11.32
C ARG A 92 -3.28 -5.68 -9.87
N TYR A 93 -2.35 -6.60 -9.68
CA TYR A 93 -1.89 -6.99 -8.34
C TYR A 93 -1.24 -5.82 -7.60
N LEU A 94 -0.34 -5.06 -8.25
CA LEU A 94 0.27 -3.88 -7.66
C LEU A 94 -0.77 -2.81 -7.29
N LEU A 95 -1.76 -2.57 -8.16
CA LEU A 95 -2.88 -1.67 -7.84
C LEU A 95 -3.65 -2.14 -6.61
N SER A 96 -3.97 -3.43 -6.51
CA SER A 96 -4.71 -3.96 -5.35
C SER A 96 -3.91 -3.82 -4.06
N ILE A 97 -2.58 -4.06 -4.08
CA ILE A 97 -1.73 -3.83 -2.91
C ILE A 97 -1.74 -2.36 -2.51
N VAL A 98 -1.57 -1.44 -3.46
CA VAL A 98 -1.56 -0.01 -3.16
C VAL A 98 -2.93 0.44 -2.63
N ASP A 99 -4.03 -0.06 -3.18
CA ASP A 99 -5.37 0.25 -2.70
C ASP A 99 -5.62 -0.28 -1.27
N GLU A 100 -5.10 -1.47 -0.94
CA GLU A 100 -5.18 -2.04 0.41
C GLU A 100 -4.32 -1.28 1.43
N GLU A 101 -3.18 -0.76 0.99
CA GLU A 101 -2.22 -0.03 1.84
C GLU A 101 -2.42 1.49 1.81
N ILE A 102 -3.44 1.99 1.09
CA ILE A 102 -3.63 3.43 0.87
C ILE A 102 -3.76 4.21 2.19
N GLU A 103 -4.39 3.64 3.22
CA GLU A 103 -4.51 4.27 4.54
C GLU A 103 -3.12 4.46 5.17
N LEU A 104 -2.28 3.43 5.16
CA LEU A 104 -0.91 3.50 5.68
C LEU A 104 -0.08 4.54 4.93
N LEU A 105 -0.18 4.54 3.61
CA LEU A 105 0.53 5.48 2.75
C LEU A 105 0.08 6.93 3.01
N GLN A 106 -1.22 7.18 3.20
CA GLN A 106 -1.76 8.49 3.53
C GLN A 106 -1.30 8.97 4.91
N ILE A 107 -1.26 8.07 5.90
CA ILE A 107 -0.72 8.37 7.24
C ILE A 107 0.75 8.74 7.13
N ALA A 108 1.55 7.98 6.36
CA ALA A 108 2.98 8.23 6.18
C ALA A 108 3.27 9.62 5.59
N VAL A 109 2.53 9.99 4.54
CA VAL A 109 2.69 11.31 3.88
C VAL A 109 2.27 12.47 4.79
N ARG A 110 1.26 12.27 5.65
CA ARG A 110 0.74 13.31 6.54
C ARG A 110 1.44 13.40 7.89
N THR A 111 2.27 12.41 8.23
CA THR A 111 3.01 12.39 9.49
C THR A 111 4.43 12.91 9.24
N PRO A 112 4.89 13.95 9.96
CA PRO A 112 6.27 14.43 9.83
C PRO A 112 7.29 13.31 10.04
N ALA A 113 8.34 13.30 9.22
CA ALA A 113 9.33 12.21 9.17
C ALA A 113 10.06 11.96 10.51
N ASP A 114 10.16 12.97 11.36
CA ASP A 114 10.77 12.90 12.69
C ASP A 114 9.87 12.27 13.76
N ARG A 115 8.57 12.13 13.48
CA ARG A 115 7.57 11.64 14.44
C ARG A 115 7.40 10.13 14.46
N SER A 116 7.69 9.43 13.38
CA SER A 116 7.49 7.97 13.33
C SER A 116 8.53 7.27 12.45
N ALA A 117 9.67 6.94 13.05
CA ALA A 117 10.69 6.12 12.40
C ALA A 117 10.13 4.76 11.93
N ARG A 118 9.19 4.19 12.69
CA ARG A 118 8.56 2.91 12.35
C ARG A 118 7.63 3.02 11.14
N LEU A 119 6.84 4.09 11.04
CA LEU A 119 5.99 4.35 9.88
C LEU A 119 6.81 4.55 8.61
N ASN A 120 7.89 5.32 8.71
CA ASN A 120 8.82 5.53 7.59
C ASN A 120 9.50 4.23 7.17
N ALA A 121 9.92 3.40 8.13
CA ALA A 121 10.50 2.08 7.85
C ALA A 121 9.48 1.12 7.20
N ALA A 122 8.22 1.14 7.65
CA ALA A 122 7.16 0.34 7.04
C ALA A 122 6.86 0.79 5.61
N TYR A 123 6.80 2.10 5.37
CA TYR A 123 6.63 2.67 4.02
C TYR A 123 7.79 2.30 3.09
N ALA A 124 9.04 2.51 3.55
CA ALA A 124 10.22 2.15 2.78
C ALA A 124 10.23 0.65 2.45
N ALA A 125 9.97 -0.21 3.43
CA ALA A 125 9.90 -1.66 3.20
C ALA A 125 8.79 -2.05 2.21
N LEU A 126 7.66 -1.35 2.19
CA LEU A 126 6.60 -1.56 1.20
C LEU A 126 7.09 -1.21 -0.21
N VAL A 127 7.57 0.00 -0.40
CA VAL A 127 8.00 0.50 -1.71
C VAL A 127 9.23 -0.25 -2.24
N ASP A 128 10.23 -0.46 -1.38
CA ASP A 128 11.44 -1.22 -1.75
C ASP A 128 11.11 -2.67 -2.09
N GLY A 129 10.19 -3.29 -1.35
CA GLY A 129 9.72 -4.64 -1.63
C GLY A 129 9.04 -4.74 -3.00
N LEU A 130 8.11 -3.83 -3.33
CA LEU A 130 7.44 -3.79 -4.63
C LEU A 130 8.43 -3.57 -5.78
N ASN A 131 9.41 -2.67 -5.58
CA ASN A 131 10.47 -2.41 -6.57
C ASN A 131 11.34 -3.65 -6.78
N ALA A 132 11.78 -4.30 -5.71
CA ALA A 132 12.60 -5.50 -5.80
C ALA A 132 11.86 -6.64 -6.53
N GLU A 133 10.60 -6.85 -6.17
CA GLU A 133 9.75 -7.89 -6.78
C GLU A 133 9.55 -7.68 -8.27
N LEU A 134 9.24 -6.45 -8.70
CA LEU A 134 9.08 -6.12 -10.11
C LEU A 134 10.41 -6.21 -10.87
N ALA A 135 11.52 -5.78 -10.25
CA ALA A 135 12.84 -5.88 -10.86
C ALA A 135 13.29 -7.34 -11.07
N ASP A 136 13.02 -8.23 -10.10
CA ASP A 136 13.31 -9.65 -10.20
C ASP A 136 12.48 -10.32 -11.30
N TRP A 137 11.23 -9.91 -11.43
CA TRP A 137 10.35 -10.41 -12.47
C TRP A 137 10.82 -9.95 -13.87
N ILE A 138 11.20 -8.66 -14.02
CA ILE A 138 11.75 -8.13 -15.29
C ILE A 138 13.03 -8.87 -15.66
N ALA A 139 13.93 -9.12 -14.69
CA ALA A 139 15.17 -9.86 -14.94
C ALA A 139 14.92 -11.30 -15.38
N ALA A 140 13.86 -11.94 -14.91
CA ALA A 140 13.49 -13.29 -15.36
C ALA A 140 12.97 -13.28 -16.81
N TRP A 141 12.26 -12.24 -17.23
CA TRP A 141 11.77 -12.08 -18.62
C TRP A 141 12.83 -11.65 -19.62
N ALA A 142 13.76 -10.80 -19.19
CA ALA A 142 14.82 -10.26 -20.03
C ALA A 142 16.20 -10.50 -19.38
N PRO A 143 16.72 -11.74 -19.41
CA PRO A 143 17.99 -12.08 -18.77
C PRO A 143 19.21 -11.35 -19.34
N SER A 144 19.10 -10.78 -20.55
CA SER A 144 20.11 -9.94 -21.20
C SER A 144 20.22 -8.53 -20.63
N LEU A 145 19.16 -8.04 -19.93
CA LEU A 145 19.14 -6.73 -19.31
C LEU A 145 20.08 -6.65 -18.11
N ALA A 146 20.83 -5.55 -18.03
CA ALA A 146 21.60 -5.26 -16.82
C ALA A 146 20.67 -5.09 -15.62
N ARG A 147 21.08 -5.60 -14.45
CA ARG A 147 20.28 -5.50 -13.21
C ARG A 147 19.87 -4.06 -12.88
N THR A 148 20.74 -3.10 -13.18
CA THR A 148 20.46 -1.67 -13.01
C THR A 148 19.28 -1.20 -13.83
N ASP A 149 19.15 -1.68 -15.07
CA ASP A 149 18.02 -1.33 -15.95
C ASP A 149 16.72 -1.95 -15.45
N CYS A 150 16.76 -3.21 -14.97
CA CYS A 150 15.61 -3.85 -14.34
C CYS A 150 15.10 -3.05 -13.13
N VAL A 151 16.01 -2.56 -12.27
CA VAL A 151 15.67 -1.73 -11.11
C VAL A 151 15.05 -0.39 -11.52
N VAL A 152 15.61 0.27 -12.54
CA VAL A 152 15.06 1.54 -13.04
C VAL A 152 13.66 1.35 -13.64
N LEU A 153 13.45 0.31 -14.45
CA LEU A 153 12.14 0.00 -15.02
C LEU A 153 11.11 -0.36 -13.94
N ALA A 154 11.53 -1.14 -12.93
CA ALA A 154 10.68 -1.44 -11.79
C ALA A 154 10.27 -0.18 -11.03
N ALA A 155 11.22 0.71 -10.74
CA ALA A 155 10.94 1.96 -10.06
C ALA A 155 9.98 2.86 -10.86
N LEU A 156 10.14 2.95 -12.18
CA LEU A 156 9.20 3.67 -13.04
C LEU A 156 7.80 3.04 -13.01
N GLY A 157 7.71 1.71 -13.07
CA GLY A 157 6.45 0.99 -13.01
C GLY A 157 5.73 1.17 -11.68
N VAL A 158 6.41 0.93 -10.56
CA VAL A 158 5.85 1.07 -9.20
C VAL A 158 5.46 2.50 -8.90
N ASN A 159 6.34 3.47 -9.19
CA ASN A 159 6.06 4.90 -8.95
C ASN A 159 4.90 5.41 -9.82
N GLY A 160 4.73 4.90 -11.03
CA GLY A 160 3.57 5.20 -11.86
C GLY A 160 2.26 4.79 -11.19
N ILE A 161 2.19 3.56 -10.66
CA ILE A 161 1.01 3.05 -9.94
C ILE A 161 0.77 3.82 -8.64
N LEU A 162 1.81 4.04 -7.84
CA LEU A 162 1.72 4.85 -6.63
C LEU A 162 1.20 6.26 -6.95
N GLY A 163 1.77 6.93 -7.96
CA GLY A 163 1.37 8.26 -8.38
C GLY A 163 -0.09 8.34 -8.81
N ALA A 164 -0.59 7.34 -9.55
CA ALA A 164 -1.99 7.28 -9.97
C ALA A 164 -2.96 7.20 -8.78
N ARG A 165 -2.58 6.54 -7.69
CA ARG A 165 -3.41 6.44 -6.47
C ARG A 165 -3.25 7.64 -5.54
N PHE A 166 -2.03 8.13 -5.36
CA PHE A 166 -1.77 9.31 -4.51
C PHE A 166 -2.40 10.59 -5.07
N ALA A 167 -2.32 10.81 -6.38
CA ALA A 167 -2.90 12.00 -7.00
C ALA A 167 -4.41 12.11 -6.73
N THR A 168 -5.14 11.01 -6.81
CA THR A 168 -6.59 10.99 -6.54
C THR A 168 -6.92 11.05 -5.04
N GLY A 169 -6.14 10.36 -4.19
CA GLY A 169 -6.40 10.26 -2.76
C GLY A 169 -6.02 11.50 -1.95
N LEU A 170 -4.91 12.17 -2.30
CA LEU A 170 -4.41 13.33 -1.55
C LEU A 170 -5.03 14.65 -1.99
N PHE A 171 -5.33 14.81 -3.28
CA PHE A 171 -5.77 16.08 -3.84
C PHE A 171 -7.27 16.14 -4.10
N HIS A 172 -8.05 15.12 -3.71
CA HIS A 172 -9.50 15.03 -3.92
C HIS A 172 -9.95 15.36 -5.37
N GLN A 173 -9.09 15.07 -6.34
CA GLN A 173 -9.40 15.28 -7.76
C GLN A 173 -10.24 14.09 -8.27
N SER A 174 -11.54 14.09 -7.92
CA SER A 174 -12.45 13.00 -8.30
C SER A 174 -12.84 13.02 -9.78
N ASP A 175 -12.76 14.17 -10.45
CA ASP A 175 -13.36 14.36 -11.78
C ASP A 175 -12.48 13.90 -12.94
N ALA A 176 -11.21 13.55 -12.71
CA ALA A 176 -10.26 13.16 -13.77
C ALA A 176 -9.63 11.77 -13.56
N ARG A 177 -10.27 10.88 -12.79
CA ARG A 177 -9.72 9.53 -12.60
C ARG A 177 -9.74 8.76 -13.91
N ILE A 178 -8.55 8.44 -14.43
CA ILE A 178 -8.40 7.52 -15.54
C ILE A 178 -8.88 6.14 -15.10
N PRO A 179 -9.78 5.46 -15.86
CA PRO A 179 -10.18 4.10 -15.52
C PRO A 179 -8.98 3.16 -15.42
N ASP A 180 -8.98 2.28 -14.42
CA ASP A 180 -7.86 1.39 -14.11
C ASP A 180 -7.43 0.55 -15.32
N ASP A 181 -8.38 0.01 -16.09
CA ASP A 181 -8.08 -0.79 -17.28
C ASP A 181 -7.36 0.03 -18.36
N ARG A 182 -7.73 1.29 -18.54
CA ARG A 182 -7.04 2.18 -19.49
C ARG A 182 -5.65 2.53 -19.00
N TYR A 183 -5.51 2.86 -17.71
CA TYR A 183 -4.22 3.14 -17.12
C TYR A 183 -3.26 1.96 -17.23
N LEU A 184 -3.73 0.76 -16.84
CA LEU A 184 -2.95 -0.48 -16.93
C LEU A 184 -2.60 -0.86 -18.37
N GLY A 185 -3.49 -0.58 -19.33
CA GLY A 185 -3.19 -0.80 -20.75
C GLY A 185 -1.96 -0.02 -21.20
N GLU A 186 -1.90 1.27 -20.90
CA GLU A 186 -0.73 2.13 -21.21
C GLU A 186 0.51 1.75 -20.39
N TRP A 187 0.34 1.50 -19.09
CA TRP A 187 1.42 1.04 -18.22
C TRP A 187 2.06 -0.24 -18.73
N THR A 188 1.25 -1.23 -19.10
CA THR A 188 1.70 -2.50 -19.69
C THR A 188 2.40 -2.27 -21.02
N ALA A 189 1.83 -1.45 -21.91
CA ALA A 189 2.41 -1.18 -23.22
C ALA A 189 3.79 -0.51 -23.10
N LEU A 190 3.94 0.49 -22.24
CA LEU A 190 5.21 1.18 -22.00
C LEU A 190 6.29 0.23 -21.48
N LEU A 191 5.99 -0.57 -20.46
CA LEU A 191 6.97 -1.49 -19.87
C LEU A 191 7.32 -2.63 -20.86
N ALA A 192 6.32 -3.24 -21.50
CA ALA A 192 6.54 -4.31 -22.48
C ALA A 192 7.43 -3.83 -23.63
N THR A 193 7.10 -2.68 -24.24
CA THR A 193 7.90 -2.13 -25.33
C THR A 193 9.34 -1.87 -24.93
N ARG A 194 9.56 -1.40 -23.68
CA ARG A 194 10.91 -1.14 -23.20
C ARG A 194 11.68 -2.42 -22.89
N ILE A 195 11.02 -3.43 -22.33
CA ILE A 195 11.62 -4.74 -22.04
C ILE A 195 11.97 -5.46 -23.35
N GLU A 196 11.03 -5.50 -24.32
CA GLU A 196 11.23 -6.11 -25.63
C GLU A 196 12.32 -5.40 -26.48
N GLY A 197 12.42 -4.07 -26.35
CA GLY A 197 13.40 -3.26 -27.11
C GLY A 197 14.82 -3.26 -26.55
N LEU A 198 15.04 -3.83 -25.37
CA LEU A 198 16.35 -3.94 -24.71
C LEU A 198 16.87 -5.39 -24.68
N GLY A 199 16.01 -6.39 -24.89
CA GLY A 199 16.36 -7.82 -24.99
C GLY A 199 16.67 -8.19 -26.41
#